data_5b23139efe1e3cce0fcca5fa479295e8
#
_entry.id   5b23139efe1e3cce0fcca5fa479295e8
#
_cell.length_a   1.000
_cell.length_b   1.000
_cell.length_c   1.000
_cell.angle_alpha   90.00
_cell.angle_beta   90.00
_cell.angle_gamma   90.00
#
_symmetry.space_group_name_H-M   'P 1'
#
loop_
_entity.id
_entity.type
_entity.pdbx_description
1 polymer ?
#
loop_
_entity_poly.entity_id
_entity_poly.type
_entity_poly.pdbx_seq_one_letter_code
_entity_poly.pdbx_strand_id
1 'polypeptide(L)'
;MAHTSKLAMRGVALFGASVMALGLGACSGGKSDSSSGASSGQVTVEMWDYLSGDTANSSIEASIAEFEKANPDIKVKRTTFAFADLSKSILQGSVGGEVPDVAVVDVVDNQNFASLGMLKDLSGDGINKSDFFDGPWSSVEFDGKTYGIPLNSNN
;
A
#
# COMPACT_ATOMS: atom_id res chain seq x y z
N MET A 1 5.25 -15.38 -53.74
CA MET A 1 5.11 -14.09 -54.42
C MET A 1 5.64 -13.05 -53.45
N ALA A 2 6.79 -12.51 -53.79
CA ALA A 2 7.54 -11.51 -53.02
C ALA A 2 7.08 -10.08 -53.42
N HIS A 3 6.92 -9.20 -52.44
CA HIS A 3 7.03 -7.76 -52.68
C HIS A 3 7.79 -7.09 -51.56
N THR A 4 9.02 -6.87 -51.83
CA THR A 4 9.90 -5.93 -51.17
C THR A 4 9.62 -4.53 -51.68
N SER A 5 9.55 -3.53 -50.77
CA SER A 5 9.72 -2.13 -51.11
C SER A 5 10.61 -1.45 -50.07
N LYS A 6 11.83 -1.18 -50.50
CA LYS A 6 12.78 -0.22 -49.90
C LYS A 6 12.50 1.16 -50.50
N LEU A 7 12.67 2.22 -49.71
CA LEU A 7 13.29 3.54 -50.09
C LEU A 7 13.21 4.43 -48.85
N ALA A 8 14.26 4.86 -48.31
CA ALA A 8 15.35 5.81 -48.59
C ALA A 8 15.06 7.17 -47.90
N MET A 9 15.70 7.42 -46.84
CA MET A 9 16.81 8.34 -46.54
C MET A 9 16.80 9.71 -47.23
N ARG A 10 16.76 10.78 -46.39
CA ARG A 10 17.34 12.13 -46.55
C ARG A 10 16.91 12.92 -45.31
N GLY A 11 17.70 13.42 -44.38
CA GLY A 11 19.01 14.06 -44.47
C GLY A 11 18.87 15.54 -44.69
N VAL A 12 18.74 16.40 -43.63
CA VAL A 12 19.22 17.78 -43.64
C VAL A 12 19.57 18.19 -42.21
N ALA A 13 20.82 18.51 -42.02
CA ALA A 13 21.39 19.25 -40.91
C ALA A 13 21.39 20.73 -41.23
N LEU A 14 21.29 21.60 -40.22
CA LEU A 14 21.86 22.99 -40.22
C LEU A 14 21.61 23.61 -38.84
N PHE A 15 22.66 23.73 -38.06
CA PHE A 15 23.41 24.94 -37.67
C PHE A 15 22.57 26.05 -37.01
N GLY A 16 22.93 26.39 -35.80
CA GLY A 16 22.56 27.61 -35.11
C GLY A 16 23.29 27.73 -33.77
N ALA A 17 24.46 28.39 -33.81
CA ALA A 17 25.35 28.65 -32.70
C ALA A 17 24.94 29.91 -31.91
N SER A 18 25.44 29.95 -30.65
CA SER A 18 25.75 31.14 -29.84
C SER A 18 24.60 31.75 -29.02
N VAL A 19 24.73 31.81 -27.68
CA VAL A 19 25.38 32.96 -26.99
C VAL A 19 25.70 32.53 -25.53
N MET A 20 26.96 32.67 -25.15
CA MET A 20 27.44 32.75 -23.78
C MET A 20 26.95 34.02 -23.11
N ALA A 21 26.43 33.95 -21.91
CA ALA A 21 26.38 35.06 -20.97
C ALA A 21 26.94 34.58 -19.63
N LEU A 22 28.17 34.95 -19.36
CA LEU A 22 28.79 34.88 -18.05
C LEU A 22 28.11 35.91 -17.13
N GLY A 23 27.44 35.43 -16.09
CA GLY A 23 26.96 36.23 -14.97
C GLY A 23 27.67 35.77 -13.69
N LEU A 24 28.78 36.40 -13.34
CA LEU A 24 29.33 36.32 -11.98
C LEU A 24 28.42 37.15 -11.07
N GLY A 25 27.75 36.47 -10.14
CA GLY A 25 26.95 37.06 -9.06
C GLY A 25 27.34 36.48 -7.72
N ALA A 26 28.08 37.25 -6.99
CA ALA A 26 28.45 37.28 -5.58
C ALA A 26 27.90 36.20 -4.64
N CYS A 27 28.82 35.56 -3.93
CA CYS A 27 28.61 34.88 -2.66
C CYS A 27 28.02 35.83 -1.61
N SER A 28 26.82 35.54 -1.14
CA SER A 28 26.34 35.99 0.17
C SER A 28 26.04 34.74 0.98
N GLY A 29 26.80 34.59 2.07
CA GLY A 29 26.63 33.48 2.99
C GLY A 29 25.28 33.55 3.67
N GLY A 30 24.37 32.70 3.24
CA GLY A 30 23.13 32.37 3.92
C GLY A 30 23.30 30.97 4.50
N LYS A 31 23.38 30.87 5.80
CA LYS A 31 23.23 29.64 6.56
C LYS A 31 21.86 29.06 6.19
N SER A 32 21.86 28.07 5.33
CA SER A 32 20.66 27.23 5.12
C SER A 32 20.54 26.34 6.31
N ASP A 33 19.84 26.79 7.31
CA ASP A 33 19.18 25.89 8.26
C ASP A 33 18.20 25.04 7.45
N SER A 34 18.65 23.86 7.08
CA SER A 34 17.76 22.79 6.64
C SER A 34 16.97 22.35 7.86
N SER A 35 16.00 23.17 8.25
CA SER A 35 14.86 22.65 9.00
C SER A 35 14.13 21.74 8.04
N SER A 36 14.44 20.46 8.10
CA SER A 36 13.50 19.42 7.69
C SER A 36 12.28 19.59 8.59
N GLY A 37 11.42 20.53 8.21
CA GLY A 37 10.06 20.61 8.68
C GLY A 37 9.46 19.26 8.34
N ALA A 38 9.29 18.40 9.35
CA ALA A 38 8.38 17.31 9.26
C ALA A 38 7.05 17.96 8.86
N SER A 39 6.69 17.84 7.60
CA SER A 39 5.34 18.12 7.14
C SER A 39 4.47 17.23 8.00
N SER A 40 3.73 17.81 8.92
CA SER A 40 2.65 17.14 9.66
C SER A 40 1.51 16.88 8.68
N GLY A 41 1.82 16.14 7.61
CA GLY A 41 0.86 15.67 6.64
C GLY A 41 0.12 14.49 7.26
N GLN A 42 -1.19 14.56 7.26
CA GLN A 42 -2.06 13.45 7.62
C GLN A 42 -1.68 12.23 6.77
N VAL A 43 -1.46 11.08 7.41
CA VAL A 43 -1.19 9.80 6.77
C VAL A 43 -2.52 9.16 6.40
N THR A 44 -2.66 8.67 5.18
CA THR A 44 -3.81 7.88 4.77
C THR A 44 -3.42 6.40 4.75
N VAL A 45 -4.20 5.57 5.44
CA VAL A 45 -4.10 4.11 5.47
C VAL A 45 -5.21 3.55 4.58
N GLU A 46 -4.85 2.88 3.50
CA GLU A 46 -5.78 2.19 2.61
C GLU A 46 -6.18 0.85 3.23
N MET A 47 -7.46 0.68 3.52
CA MET A 47 -8.02 -0.56 4.09
C MET A 47 -9.01 -1.21 3.13
N TRP A 48 -8.79 -2.49 2.82
CA TRP A 48 -9.70 -3.28 1.99
C TRP A 48 -10.34 -4.40 2.82
N ASP A 49 -11.64 -4.59 2.64
CA ASP A 49 -12.39 -5.64 3.33
C ASP A 49 -13.57 -6.16 2.49
N TYR A 50 -14.23 -7.20 2.99
CA TYR A 50 -15.48 -7.75 2.43
C TYR A 50 -16.65 -7.65 3.43
N LEU A 51 -16.49 -6.92 4.52
CA LEU A 51 -17.48 -6.83 5.59
C LEU A 51 -18.61 -5.90 5.17
N SER A 52 -19.56 -6.47 4.43
CA SER A 52 -20.77 -5.83 3.97
C SER A 52 -21.98 -6.27 4.79
N GLY A 53 -23.05 -5.49 4.75
CA GLY A 53 -24.23 -5.69 5.56
C GLY A 53 -24.26 -4.77 6.78
N ASP A 54 -25.46 -4.36 7.19
CA ASP A 54 -25.67 -3.21 8.08
C ASP A 54 -24.89 -3.30 9.40
N THR A 55 -24.90 -4.45 10.04
CA THR A 55 -24.24 -4.64 11.36
C THR A 55 -22.72 -4.65 11.23
N ALA A 56 -22.17 -5.41 10.28
CA ALA A 56 -20.73 -5.52 10.09
C ALA A 56 -20.17 -4.18 9.62
N ASN A 57 -20.84 -3.54 8.66
CA ASN A 57 -20.45 -2.24 8.15
C ASN A 57 -20.43 -1.17 9.25
N SER A 58 -21.51 -1.05 10.03
CA SER A 58 -21.59 -0.05 11.11
C SER A 58 -20.56 -0.29 12.21
N SER A 59 -20.25 -1.55 12.54
CA SER A 59 -19.23 -1.87 13.54
C SER A 59 -17.83 -1.48 13.09
N ILE A 60 -17.48 -1.74 11.84
CA ILE A 60 -16.17 -1.35 11.28
C ILE A 60 -16.06 0.17 11.16
N GLU A 61 -17.09 0.86 10.67
CA GLU A 61 -17.09 2.32 10.60
C GLU A 61 -16.94 2.98 11.98
N ALA A 62 -17.61 2.43 13.01
CA ALA A 62 -17.46 2.90 14.38
C ALA A 62 -16.02 2.70 14.90
N SER A 63 -15.42 1.54 14.63
CA SER A 63 -14.04 1.23 15.03
C SER A 63 -13.04 2.15 14.32
N ILE A 64 -13.23 2.42 13.03
CA ILE A 64 -12.40 3.37 12.27
C ILE A 64 -12.52 4.78 12.87
N ALA A 65 -13.74 5.22 13.17
CA ALA A 65 -13.96 6.55 13.75
C ALA A 65 -13.29 6.70 15.14
N GLU A 66 -13.33 5.67 15.97
CA GLU A 66 -12.62 5.65 17.26
C GLU A 66 -11.11 5.67 17.08
N PHE A 67 -10.59 4.89 16.13
CA PHE A 67 -9.17 4.86 15.80
C PHE A 67 -8.68 6.23 15.32
N GLU A 68 -9.38 6.86 14.38
CA GLU A 68 -9.04 8.20 13.87
C GLU A 68 -9.11 9.27 14.95
N LYS A 69 -10.08 9.16 15.87
CA LYS A 69 -10.18 10.06 17.02
C LYS A 69 -8.98 9.94 17.95
N ALA A 70 -8.48 8.73 18.16
CA ALA A 70 -7.29 8.47 18.96
C ALA A 70 -5.98 8.84 18.22
N ASN A 71 -6.01 8.86 16.89
CA ASN A 71 -4.85 9.09 16.03
C ASN A 71 -5.17 10.18 14.98
N PRO A 72 -5.25 11.45 15.36
CA PRO A 72 -5.76 12.52 14.48
C PRO A 72 -4.92 12.77 13.22
N ASP A 73 -3.68 12.33 13.23
CA ASP A 73 -2.76 12.42 12.08
C ASP A 73 -2.92 11.26 11.09
N ILE A 74 -3.82 10.29 11.38
CA ILE A 74 -4.09 9.14 10.51
C ILE A 74 -5.53 9.20 10.01
N LYS A 75 -5.72 8.92 8.72
CA LYS A 75 -7.01 8.67 8.09
C LYS A 75 -7.06 7.27 7.52
N VAL A 76 -8.18 6.59 7.70
CA VAL A 76 -8.43 5.28 7.09
C VAL A 76 -9.35 5.46 5.90
N LYS A 77 -8.86 5.12 4.72
CA LYS A 77 -9.65 5.06 3.49
C LYS A 77 -10.06 3.62 3.25
N ARG A 78 -11.31 3.31 3.59
CA ARG A 78 -11.87 1.98 3.47
C ARG A 78 -12.46 1.74 2.08
N THR A 79 -12.21 0.56 1.51
CA THR A 79 -12.86 0.06 0.29
C THR A 79 -13.40 -1.34 0.55
N THR A 80 -14.70 -1.52 0.36
CA THR A 80 -15.37 -2.81 0.56
C THR A 80 -15.59 -3.51 -0.77
N PHE A 81 -15.21 -4.77 -0.84
CA PHE A 81 -15.35 -5.64 -2.01
C PHE A 81 -16.43 -6.70 -1.78
N ALA A 82 -16.93 -7.31 -2.84
CA ALA A 82 -17.62 -8.58 -2.69
C ALA A 82 -16.64 -9.65 -2.20
N PHE A 83 -17.08 -10.55 -1.32
CA PHE A 83 -16.23 -11.61 -0.73
C PHE A 83 -15.43 -12.38 -1.78
N ALA A 84 -16.08 -12.76 -2.89
CA ALA A 84 -15.45 -13.52 -3.97
C ALA A 84 -14.40 -12.73 -4.80
N ASP A 85 -14.38 -11.41 -4.68
CA ASP A 85 -13.54 -10.54 -5.53
C ASP A 85 -12.32 -9.99 -4.78
N LEU A 86 -12.34 -9.92 -3.45
CA LEU A 86 -11.30 -9.27 -2.67
C LEU A 86 -9.92 -9.89 -2.90
N SER A 87 -9.80 -11.21 -2.73
CA SER A 87 -8.51 -11.91 -2.89
C SER A 87 -7.94 -11.75 -4.29
N LYS A 88 -8.80 -11.82 -5.30
CA LYS A 88 -8.41 -11.59 -6.69
C LYS A 88 -7.91 -10.15 -6.89
N SER A 89 -8.59 -9.18 -6.30
CA SER A 89 -8.21 -7.76 -6.40
C SER A 89 -6.85 -7.52 -5.75
N ILE A 90 -6.59 -8.11 -4.57
CA ILE A 90 -5.29 -8.03 -3.89
C ILE A 90 -4.19 -8.65 -4.77
N LEU A 91 -4.41 -9.85 -5.33
CA LEU A 91 -3.44 -10.51 -6.20
C LEU A 91 -3.16 -9.72 -7.47
N GLN A 92 -4.18 -9.14 -8.09
CA GLN A 92 -4.01 -8.29 -9.27
C GLN A 92 -3.28 -6.99 -8.93
N GLY A 93 -3.65 -6.36 -7.82
CA GLY A 93 -3.03 -5.14 -7.32
C GLY A 93 -1.55 -5.33 -6.97
N SER A 94 -1.17 -6.51 -6.47
CA SER A 94 0.22 -6.81 -6.11
C SER A 94 1.17 -6.77 -7.31
N VAL A 95 0.67 -7.08 -8.50
CA VAL A 95 1.45 -6.97 -9.75
C VAL A 95 1.57 -5.51 -10.22
N GLY A 96 0.53 -4.71 -9.97
CA GLY A 96 0.46 -3.29 -10.35
C GLY A 96 1.03 -2.31 -9.33
N GLY A 97 1.34 -2.77 -8.12
CA GLY A 97 1.74 -1.90 -7.00
C GLY A 97 0.57 -1.18 -6.33
N GLU A 98 -0.66 -1.61 -6.57
CA GLU A 98 -1.89 -1.04 -6.01
C GLU A 98 -2.51 -2.01 -5.00
N VAL A 99 -1.90 -2.13 -3.84
CA VAL A 99 -2.38 -2.96 -2.73
C VAL A 99 -2.74 -2.10 -1.52
N PRO A 100 -3.66 -2.56 -0.66
CA PRO A 100 -3.96 -1.86 0.58
C PRO A 100 -2.81 -1.99 1.60
N ASP A 101 -2.77 -1.06 2.55
CA ASP A 101 -1.89 -1.17 3.73
C ASP A 101 -2.41 -2.23 4.71
N VAL A 102 -3.74 -2.38 4.80
CA VAL A 102 -4.44 -3.34 5.65
C VAL A 102 -5.56 -4.01 4.88
N ALA A 103 -5.69 -5.33 5.02
CA ALA A 103 -6.81 -6.07 4.45
C ALA A 103 -7.47 -7.00 5.47
N VAL A 104 -8.80 -7.09 5.44
CA VAL A 104 -9.56 -8.15 6.14
C VAL A 104 -9.84 -9.25 5.14
N VAL A 105 -9.16 -10.36 5.28
CA VAL A 105 -9.22 -11.50 4.34
C VAL A 105 -9.71 -12.77 5.02
N ASP A 106 -10.12 -13.75 4.24
CA ASP A 106 -10.45 -15.08 4.74
C ASP A 106 -9.19 -15.80 5.26
N VAL A 107 -9.37 -16.75 6.17
CA VAL A 107 -8.27 -17.50 6.79
C VAL A 107 -7.40 -18.25 5.77
N VAL A 108 -8.01 -18.78 4.70
CA VAL A 108 -7.27 -19.49 3.64
C VAL A 108 -6.44 -18.52 2.80
N ASP A 109 -6.93 -17.30 2.62
CA ASP A 109 -6.21 -16.27 1.88
C ASP A 109 -5.01 -15.73 2.69
N ASN A 110 -5.15 -15.60 4.01
CA ASN A 110 -4.03 -15.20 4.87
C ASN A 110 -2.84 -16.15 4.71
N GLN A 111 -3.06 -17.47 4.81
CA GLN A 111 -2.05 -18.50 4.62
C GLN A 111 -1.40 -18.43 3.23
N ASN A 112 -2.23 -18.24 2.19
CA ASN A 112 -1.76 -18.12 0.82
C ASN A 112 -0.89 -16.86 0.63
N PHE A 113 -1.36 -15.70 1.06
CA PHE A 113 -0.60 -14.46 0.95
C PHE A 113 0.69 -14.47 1.77
N ALA A 114 0.69 -15.07 2.96
CA ALA A 114 1.90 -15.29 3.74
C ALA A 114 2.92 -16.13 2.99
N SER A 115 2.48 -17.25 2.38
CA SER A 115 3.34 -18.13 1.60
C SER A 115 3.96 -17.45 0.35
N LEU A 116 3.26 -16.49 -0.23
CA LEU A 116 3.71 -15.67 -1.34
C LEU A 116 4.59 -14.49 -0.93
N GLY A 117 4.81 -14.29 0.38
CA GLY A 117 5.59 -13.16 0.91
C GLY A 117 4.91 -11.80 0.73
N MET A 118 3.59 -11.78 0.61
CA MET A 118 2.81 -10.54 0.40
C MET A 118 2.46 -9.83 1.71
N LEU A 119 2.57 -10.52 2.85
CA LEU A 119 2.21 -9.99 4.16
C LEU A 119 3.45 -9.65 4.98
N LYS A 120 3.32 -8.62 5.81
CA LYS A 120 4.32 -8.24 6.79
C LYS A 120 4.35 -9.25 7.94
N ASP A 121 5.55 -9.66 8.36
CA ASP A 121 5.75 -10.41 9.60
C ASP A 121 5.47 -9.51 10.82
N LEU A 122 4.46 -9.88 11.61
CA LEU A 122 4.00 -9.16 12.79
C LEU A 122 4.53 -9.75 14.11
N SER A 123 5.38 -10.77 14.07
CA SER A 123 5.84 -11.51 15.26
C SER A 123 6.53 -10.62 16.30
N GLY A 124 7.06 -9.47 15.90
CA GLY A 124 7.72 -8.48 16.78
C GLY A 124 6.86 -7.29 17.17
N ASP A 125 5.61 -7.20 16.70
CA ASP A 125 4.77 -6.01 16.83
C ASP A 125 3.95 -5.96 18.15
N GLY A 126 4.29 -6.78 19.14
CA GLY A 126 3.67 -6.75 20.49
C GLY A 126 2.29 -7.40 20.59
N ILE A 127 1.91 -8.21 19.60
CA ILE A 127 0.65 -8.96 19.61
C ILE A 127 0.84 -10.20 20.46
N ASN A 128 0.01 -10.39 21.51
CA ASN A 128 0.12 -11.52 22.40
C ASN A 128 -0.82 -12.65 21.97
N LYS A 129 -0.26 -13.80 21.63
CA LYS A 129 -1.02 -15.01 21.30
C LYS A 129 -2.01 -15.40 22.41
N SER A 130 -1.66 -15.16 23.69
CA SER A 130 -2.51 -15.48 24.83
C SER A 130 -3.85 -14.72 24.87
N ASP A 131 -3.98 -13.66 24.08
CA ASP A 131 -5.22 -12.88 23.99
C ASP A 131 -6.24 -13.51 23.03
N PHE A 132 -5.86 -14.61 22.35
CA PHE A 132 -6.64 -15.27 21.33
C PHE A 132 -6.80 -16.76 21.64
N PHE A 133 -7.86 -17.38 21.11
CA PHE A 133 -8.00 -18.83 21.11
C PHE A 133 -7.05 -19.48 20.11
N ASP A 134 -6.54 -20.67 20.43
CA ASP A 134 -5.55 -21.38 19.59
C ASP A 134 -6.04 -21.62 18.15
N GLY A 135 -7.30 -21.95 17.95
CA GLY A 135 -7.89 -22.19 16.64
C GLY A 135 -7.79 -20.95 15.73
N PRO A 136 -8.44 -19.83 16.08
CA PRO A 136 -8.30 -18.58 15.34
C PRO A 136 -6.86 -18.11 15.17
N TRP A 137 -6.04 -18.23 16.21
CA TRP A 137 -4.63 -17.85 16.12
C TRP A 137 -3.85 -18.66 15.09
N SER A 138 -4.08 -19.95 15.00
CA SER A 138 -3.40 -20.82 14.03
C SER A 138 -3.66 -20.42 12.58
N SER A 139 -4.75 -19.72 12.30
CA SER A 139 -5.08 -19.25 10.95
C SER A 139 -4.20 -18.09 10.47
N VAL A 140 -3.54 -17.38 11.37
CA VAL A 140 -2.67 -16.23 11.06
C VAL A 140 -1.18 -16.56 11.23
N GLU A 141 -0.84 -17.78 11.64
CA GLU A 141 0.54 -18.27 11.71
C GLU A 141 0.92 -19.01 10.42
N PHE A 142 2.07 -18.71 9.87
CA PHE A 142 2.68 -19.42 8.75
C PHE A 142 4.20 -19.52 8.97
N ASP A 143 4.76 -20.73 8.84
CA ASP A 143 6.19 -21.01 9.01
C ASP A 143 6.78 -20.42 10.31
N GLY A 144 6.03 -20.54 11.42
CA GLY A 144 6.44 -20.08 12.75
C GLY A 144 6.40 -18.56 12.94
N LYS A 145 5.79 -17.81 12.03
CA LYS A 145 5.64 -16.36 12.08
C LYS A 145 4.17 -15.96 12.05
N THR A 146 3.87 -14.76 12.52
CA THR A 146 2.53 -14.20 12.58
C THR A 146 2.32 -13.20 11.45
N TYR A 147 1.26 -13.38 10.64
CA TYR A 147 0.98 -12.57 9.46
C TYR A 147 -0.40 -11.91 9.48
N GLY A 148 -1.06 -11.92 10.61
CA GLY A 148 -2.38 -11.30 10.77
C GLY A 148 -2.84 -11.28 12.21
N ILE A 149 -4.02 -10.72 12.41
CA ILE A 149 -4.73 -10.70 13.70
C ILE A 149 -6.12 -11.28 13.46
N PRO A 150 -6.53 -12.31 14.22
CA PRO A 150 -7.88 -12.87 14.09
C PRO A 150 -8.94 -11.80 14.42
N LEU A 151 -9.84 -11.52 13.49
CA LEU A 151 -10.93 -10.57 13.70
C LEU A 151 -12.20 -11.28 14.20
N ASN A 152 -12.52 -12.40 13.61
CA ASN A 152 -13.65 -13.25 14.00
C ASN A 152 -13.32 -14.74 13.76
N SER A 153 -14.18 -15.62 14.22
CA SER A 153 -14.14 -17.03 13.84
C SER A 153 -15.52 -17.46 13.36
N ASN A 154 -15.56 -18.14 12.21
CA ASN A 154 -16.76 -18.78 11.68
C ASN A 154 -16.71 -20.26 12.01
N ASN A 155 -17.84 -20.82 12.44
CA ASN A 155 -18.03 -22.26 12.65
C ASN A 155 -18.71 -22.86 11.42
#